data_7719556f8d06816803ab531858fd5636
#
_entry.id   7719556f8d06816803ab531858fd5636
#
_cell.length_a   1.000
_cell.length_b   1.000
_cell.length_c   1.000
_cell.angle_alpha   90.00
_cell.angle_beta   90.00
_cell.angle_gamma   90.00
#
_symmetry.space_group_name_H-M   'P 1'
#
loop_
_entity.id
_entity.type
_entity.pdbx_description
1 polymer ?
#
loop_
_entity_poly.entity_id
_entity_poly.type
_entity_poly.pdbx_seq_one_letter_code
_entity_poly.pdbx_strand_id
1 'polypeptide(L)'
;MFQRICDGSFKRLIRVLRTIATIVTSVNTLTSDFLIWDGDCAFCARCVGFIERRVKTEAKIIAHQKADLLKLGLTTEQCNAALQWVFRDSTIRSGSRAVAALLRSSNFGWAILGVAIDLPVVRLISSAIYKLIAKNRQHLPGGTAACALDEHE
;
A
#
# COMPACT_ATOMS: atom_id res chain seq x y z
N MET A 1 44.14 -26.22 22.06
CA MET A 1 44.52 -24.85 21.67
C MET A 1 43.75 -24.37 20.41
N PHE A 2 42.98 -25.23 19.75
CA PHE A 2 42.26 -24.92 18.51
C PHE A 2 40.85 -24.35 18.68
N GLN A 3 40.21 -24.44 19.87
CA GLN A 3 38.82 -24.06 20.12
C GLN A 3 38.58 -22.55 20.36
N ARG A 4 39.61 -21.76 20.67
CA ARG A 4 39.50 -20.32 20.94
C ARG A 4 39.52 -19.42 19.66
N ILE A 5 39.97 -19.93 18.55
CA ILE A 5 40.12 -19.12 17.31
C ILE A 5 38.83 -19.04 16.52
N CYS A 6 37.96 -20.08 16.57
CA CYS A 6 36.69 -20.11 15.85
C CYS A 6 35.61 -19.23 16.49
N ASP A 7 35.62 -19.04 17.81
CA ASP A 7 34.58 -18.32 18.53
C ASP A 7 34.62 -16.78 18.30
N GLY A 8 35.81 -16.23 18.16
CA GLY A 8 36.02 -14.80 17.92
C GLY A 8 35.59 -14.33 16.53
N SER A 9 35.90 -15.14 15.50
CA SER A 9 35.55 -14.83 14.10
C SER A 9 34.03 -14.97 13.86
N PHE A 10 33.41 -16.00 14.43
CA PHE A 10 31.98 -16.25 14.31
C PHE A 10 31.15 -15.16 15.01
N LYS A 11 31.55 -14.72 16.20
CA LYS A 11 30.91 -13.61 16.90
C LYS A 11 31.07 -12.27 16.17
N ARG A 12 32.20 -12.03 15.52
CA ARG A 12 32.38 -10.86 14.63
C ARG A 12 31.45 -10.91 13.43
N LEU A 13 31.37 -12.06 12.77
CA LEU A 13 30.49 -12.24 11.61
C LEU A 13 29.02 -11.99 11.97
N ILE A 14 28.52 -12.56 13.07
CA ILE A 14 27.16 -12.34 13.57
C ILE A 14 26.93 -10.86 13.90
N ARG A 15 27.90 -10.18 14.49
CA ARG A 15 27.79 -8.75 14.80
C ARG A 15 27.70 -7.90 13.54
N VAL A 16 28.53 -8.18 12.54
CA VAL A 16 28.51 -7.51 11.24
C VAL A 16 27.15 -7.76 10.52
N LEU A 17 26.69 -9.01 10.50
CA LEU A 17 25.39 -9.35 9.91
C LEU A 17 24.22 -8.67 10.64
N ARG A 18 24.24 -8.59 11.96
CA ARG A 18 23.26 -7.81 12.74
C ARG A 18 23.32 -6.32 12.40
N THR A 19 24.52 -5.74 12.32
CA THR A 19 24.69 -4.32 11.98
C THR A 19 24.18 -4.04 10.57
N ILE A 20 24.50 -4.90 9.59
CA ILE A 20 24.00 -4.77 8.22
C ILE A 20 22.46 -4.91 8.20
N ALA A 21 21.91 -5.90 8.88
CA ALA A 21 20.46 -6.07 9.00
C ALA A 21 19.79 -4.84 9.63
N THR A 22 20.37 -4.26 10.68
CA THR A 22 19.86 -3.05 11.33
C THR A 22 19.95 -1.83 10.41
N ILE A 23 21.04 -1.68 9.66
CA ILE A 23 21.23 -0.59 8.68
C ILE A 23 20.22 -0.72 7.53
N VAL A 24 20.06 -1.93 6.98
CA VAL A 24 19.08 -2.19 5.90
C VAL A 24 17.64 -1.94 6.37
N THR A 25 17.32 -2.29 7.61
CA THR A 25 15.97 -2.03 8.19
C THR A 25 15.75 -0.54 8.46
N SER A 26 16.80 0.22 8.82
CA SER A 26 16.70 1.66 9.10
C SER A 26 16.58 2.53 7.85
N VAL A 27 17.01 2.04 6.69
CA VAL A 27 17.05 2.85 5.44
C VAL A 27 15.68 2.95 4.76
N ASN A 28 14.72 2.09 5.09
CA ASN A 28 13.43 2.01 4.38
C ASN A 28 12.19 2.35 5.22
N THR A 29 12.34 3.04 6.35
CA THR A 29 11.16 3.44 7.12
C THR A 29 10.56 4.71 6.53
N LEU A 30 9.38 4.59 5.93
CA LEU A 30 8.61 5.72 5.43
C LEU A 30 8.04 6.53 6.61
N THR A 31 7.85 7.83 6.42
CA THR A 31 7.33 8.73 7.48
C THR A 31 5.84 8.49 7.77
N SER A 32 5.10 7.93 6.81
CA SER A 32 3.65 7.65 6.90
C SER A 32 3.30 6.46 6.02
N ASP A 33 2.11 5.92 6.20
CA ASP A 33 1.51 4.99 5.24
C ASP A 33 1.05 5.76 3.99
N PHE A 34 1.00 5.08 2.84
CA PHE A 34 0.58 5.66 1.58
C PHE A 34 -0.53 4.83 0.94
N LEU A 35 -1.55 5.51 0.43
CA LEU A 35 -2.54 4.94 -0.47
C LEU A 35 -2.26 5.47 -1.87
N ILE A 36 -1.85 4.58 -2.77
CA ILE A 36 -1.50 4.93 -4.16
C ILE A 36 -2.59 4.42 -5.09
N TRP A 37 -3.12 5.31 -5.92
CA TRP A 37 -4.25 5.04 -6.80
C TRP A 37 -3.99 5.53 -8.23
N ASP A 38 -4.79 5.08 -9.19
CA ASP A 38 -4.70 5.45 -10.59
C ASP A 38 -5.45 6.77 -10.84
N GLY A 39 -4.70 7.86 -11.02
CA GLY A 39 -5.24 9.21 -11.22
C GLY A 39 -5.98 9.37 -12.54
N ASP A 40 -5.71 8.55 -13.56
CA ASP A 40 -6.39 8.59 -14.86
C ASP A 40 -7.74 7.86 -14.86
N CYS A 41 -8.08 7.22 -13.72
CA CYS A 41 -9.31 6.46 -13.55
C CYS A 41 -10.38 7.31 -12.84
N ALA A 42 -11.36 7.83 -13.57
CA ALA A 42 -12.44 8.64 -12.99
C ALA A 42 -13.28 7.90 -11.93
N PHE A 43 -13.47 6.58 -12.07
CA PHE A 43 -14.09 5.77 -11.01
C PHE A 43 -13.23 5.76 -9.76
N CYS A 44 -11.90 5.60 -9.90
CA CYS A 44 -10.95 5.63 -8.79
C CYS A 44 -10.98 7.00 -8.08
N ALA A 45 -11.02 8.09 -8.84
CA ALA A 45 -11.13 9.45 -8.29
C ALA A 45 -12.41 9.64 -7.45
N ARG A 46 -13.54 9.11 -7.89
CA ARG A 46 -14.79 9.12 -7.09
C ARG A 46 -14.66 8.32 -5.80
N CYS A 47 -14.03 7.14 -5.87
CA CYS A 47 -13.78 6.33 -4.67
C CYS A 47 -12.87 7.07 -3.68
N VAL A 48 -11.79 7.69 -4.18
CA VAL A 48 -10.87 8.49 -3.37
C VAL A 48 -11.59 9.69 -2.75
N GLY A 49 -12.38 10.44 -3.51
CA GLY A 49 -13.17 11.54 -2.97
C GLY A 49 -14.20 11.11 -1.91
N PHE A 50 -14.74 9.89 -1.99
CA PHE A 50 -15.55 9.31 -0.90
C PHE A 50 -14.69 9.01 0.33
N ILE A 51 -13.52 8.38 0.13
CA ILE A 51 -12.57 8.05 1.21
C ILE A 51 -12.18 9.32 1.97
N GLU A 52 -11.74 10.35 1.30
CA GLU A 52 -11.31 11.63 1.91
C GLU A 52 -12.41 12.28 2.74
N ARG A 53 -13.66 12.17 2.30
CA ARG A 53 -14.80 12.76 3.03
C ARG A 53 -15.30 11.92 4.20
N ARG A 54 -15.18 10.59 4.14
CA ARG A 54 -15.85 9.67 5.07
C ARG A 54 -14.93 8.79 5.90
N VAL A 55 -13.71 8.52 5.39
CA VAL A 55 -12.75 7.63 6.01
C VAL A 55 -11.58 8.46 6.55
N LYS A 56 -11.55 8.68 7.85
CA LYS A 56 -10.45 9.43 8.48
C LYS A 56 -9.24 8.51 8.60
N THR A 57 -8.22 8.77 7.85
CA THR A 57 -6.93 8.08 7.89
C THR A 57 -5.78 9.08 7.93
N GLU A 58 -4.68 8.70 8.56
CA GLU A 58 -3.42 9.49 8.57
C GLU A 58 -2.51 9.14 7.38
N ALA A 59 -2.92 8.17 6.55
CA ALA A 59 -2.16 7.81 5.37
C ALA A 59 -2.23 8.90 4.30
N LYS A 60 -1.15 9.09 3.59
CA LYS A 60 -1.11 10.00 2.43
C LYS A 60 -1.76 9.34 1.24
N ILE A 61 -2.78 9.99 0.68
CA ILE A 61 -3.52 9.53 -0.50
C ILE A 61 -2.96 10.26 -1.71
N ILE A 62 -2.30 9.55 -2.62
CA ILE A 62 -1.56 10.16 -3.74
C ILE A 62 -1.84 9.39 -5.02
N ALA A 63 -2.12 10.11 -6.11
CA ALA A 63 -2.17 9.51 -7.45
C ALA A 63 -0.76 9.04 -7.86
N HIS A 64 -0.66 7.85 -8.47
CA HIS A 64 0.64 7.28 -8.81
C HIS A 64 1.47 8.17 -9.75
N GLN A 65 0.81 8.99 -10.57
CA GLN A 65 1.47 9.95 -11.47
C GLN A 65 2.23 11.06 -10.71
N LYS A 66 1.85 11.32 -9.46
CA LYS A 66 2.47 12.32 -8.57
C LYS A 66 3.35 11.70 -7.47
N ALA A 67 3.45 10.37 -7.44
CA ALA A 67 4.19 9.65 -6.41
C ALA A 67 5.60 9.24 -6.89
N ASP A 68 6.57 9.25 -5.98
CA ASP A 68 7.89 8.64 -6.21
C ASP A 68 7.78 7.12 -6.05
N LEU A 69 7.38 6.44 -7.14
CA LEU A 69 7.13 5.00 -7.15
C LEU A 69 8.38 4.19 -6.81
N LEU A 70 9.58 4.64 -7.24
CA LEU A 70 10.84 3.96 -6.94
C LEU A 70 11.09 3.93 -5.44
N LYS A 71 10.88 5.05 -4.76
CA LYS A 71 11.02 5.15 -3.30
C LYS A 71 9.99 4.28 -2.56
N LEU A 72 8.81 4.10 -3.14
CA LEU A 72 7.74 3.28 -2.56
C LEU A 72 7.86 1.79 -2.93
N GLY A 73 8.80 1.42 -3.81
CA GLY A 73 8.95 0.05 -4.29
C GLY A 73 7.81 -0.43 -5.19
N LEU A 74 7.16 0.50 -5.91
CA LEU A 74 6.03 0.24 -6.80
C LEU A 74 6.42 0.44 -8.26
N THR A 75 5.66 -0.21 -9.15
CA THR A 75 5.72 0.07 -10.60
C THR A 75 4.42 0.70 -11.08
N THR A 76 4.48 1.41 -12.22
CA THR A 76 3.30 2.00 -12.86
C THR A 76 2.27 0.93 -13.20
N GLU A 77 2.69 -0.24 -13.68
CA GLU A 77 1.81 -1.35 -14.03
C GLU A 77 1.02 -1.87 -12.81
N GLN A 78 1.68 -1.96 -11.65
CA GLN A 78 1.02 -2.36 -10.41
C GLN A 78 -0.04 -1.33 -9.99
N CYS A 79 0.27 -0.04 -10.11
CA CYS A 79 -0.65 1.04 -9.77
C CYS A 79 -1.83 1.13 -10.75
N ASN A 80 -1.58 0.90 -12.05
CA ASN A 80 -2.63 0.82 -13.07
C ASN A 80 -3.51 -0.42 -12.90
N ALA A 81 -2.96 -1.54 -12.41
CA ALA A 81 -3.73 -2.76 -12.22
C ALA A 81 -4.65 -2.68 -11.00
N ALA A 82 -4.20 -2.07 -9.90
CA ALA A 82 -4.94 -2.04 -8.65
C ALA A 82 -4.45 -0.95 -7.69
N LEU A 83 -5.34 -0.56 -6.76
CA LEU A 83 -5.02 0.27 -5.61
C LEU A 83 -3.89 -0.35 -4.79
N GLN A 84 -2.91 0.44 -4.37
CA GLN A 84 -1.77 -0.01 -3.56
C GLN A 84 -1.79 0.68 -2.20
N TRP A 85 -1.54 -0.09 -1.15
CA TRP A 85 -1.27 0.41 0.18
C TRP A 85 0.17 0.09 0.55
N VAL A 86 0.96 1.11 0.87
CA VAL A 86 2.35 0.97 1.29
C VAL A 86 2.45 1.35 2.76
N PHE A 87 2.82 0.40 3.59
CA PHE A 87 3.05 0.63 5.01
C PHE A 87 4.38 1.35 5.26
N ARG A 88 4.53 1.93 6.45
CA ARG A 88 5.79 2.58 6.90
C ARG A 88 7.00 1.65 6.84
N ASP A 89 6.79 0.36 7.02
CA ASP A 89 7.83 -0.68 6.92
C ASP A 89 8.10 -1.13 5.47
N SER A 90 7.57 -0.39 4.50
CA SER A 90 7.66 -0.70 3.06
C SER A 90 6.93 -1.98 2.64
N THR A 91 6.13 -2.58 3.50
CA THR A 91 5.24 -3.69 3.11
C THR A 91 4.14 -3.17 2.19
N ILE A 92 3.86 -3.89 1.10
CA ILE A 92 2.86 -3.49 0.11
C ILE A 92 1.66 -4.44 0.17
N ARG A 93 0.46 -3.87 0.11
CA ARG A 93 -0.80 -4.60 -0.11
C ARG A 93 -1.53 -4.01 -1.30
N SER A 94 -2.11 -4.90 -2.12
CA SER A 94 -2.77 -4.53 -3.38
C SER A 94 -4.25 -4.91 -3.38
N GLY A 95 -5.06 -4.16 -4.12
CA GLY A 95 -6.46 -4.46 -4.38
C GLY A 95 -7.33 -4.47 -3.12
N SER A 96 -8.15 -5.50 -2.92
CA SER A 96 -9.03 -5.60 -1.75
C SER A 96 -8.27 -5.58 -0.42
N ARG A 97 -7.01 -6.06 -0.39
CA ARG A 97 -6.16 -6.00 0.80
C ARG A 97 -5.66 -4.58 1.09
N ALA A 98 -5.46 -3.75 0.05
CA ALA A 98 -5.18 -2.33 0.22
C ALA A 98 -6.39 -1.61 0.81
N VAL A 99 -7.60 -1.92 0.33
CA VAL A 99 -8.84 -1.40 0.91
C VAL A 99 -9.01 -1.83 2.37
N ALA A 100 -8.76 -3.10 2.70
CA ALA A 100 -8.81 -3.57 4.08
C ALA A 100 -7.80 -2.84 4.99
N ALA A 101 -6.56 -2.59 4.50
CA ALA A 101 -5.54 -1.85 5.24
C ALA A 101 -5.96 -0.40 5.48
N LEU A 102 -6.48 0.29 4.47
CA LEU A 102 -7.04 1.64 4.58
C LEU A 102 -8.12 1.70 5.66
N LEU A 103 -9.10 0.80 5.61
CA LEU A 103 -10.20 0.78 6.57
C LEU A 103 -9.72 0.49 7.99
N ARG A 104 -8.73 -0.39 8.15
CA ARG A 104 -8.12 -0.68 9.46
C ARG A 104 -7.31 0.47 10.03
N SER A 105 -6.76 1.34 9.18
CA SER A 105 -6.02 2.54 9.62
C SER A 105 -6.93 3.70 10.01
N SER A 106 -8.25 3.54 9.86
CA SER A 106 -9.23 4.58 10.10
C SER A 106 -9.93 4.43 11.46
N ASN A 107 -10.97 5.23 11.69
CA ASN A 107 -11.74 5.18 12.93
C ASN A 107 -12.46 3.83 13.14
N PHE A 108 -12.85 3.56 14.38
CA PHE A 108 -13.34 2.26 14.88
C PHE A 108 -14.40 1.57 13.98
N GLY A 109 -15.40 2.30 13.48
CA GLY A 109 -16.45 1.71 12.64
C GLY A 109 -15.93 1.14 11.33
N TRP A 110 -15.04 1.86 10.65
CA TRP A 110 -14.40 1.40 9.41
C TRP A 110 -13.36 0.32 9.66
N ALA A 111 -12.67 0.38 10.81
CA ALA A 111 -11.66 -0.62 11.19
C ALA A 111 -12.28 -2.02 11.34
N ILE A 112 -13.47 -2.13 11.90
CA ILE A 112 -14.19 -3.42 11.98
C ILE A 112 -14.45 -3.98 10.59
N LEU A 113 -14.88 -3.15 9.64
CA LEU A 113 -15.12 -3.58 8.26
C LEU A 113 -13.80 -4.03 7.60
N GLY A 114 -12.71 -3.30 7.84
CA GLY A 114 -11.37 -3.68 7.36
C GLY A 114 -10.91 -5.03 7.89
N VAL A 115 -11.17 -5.34 9.15
CA VAL A 115 -10.89 -6.66 9.75
C VAL A 115 -11.78 -7.73 9.13
N ALA A 116 -13.07 -7.45 8.92
CA ALA A 116 -14.01 -8.39 8.31
C ALA A 116 -13.58 -8.78 6.88
N ILE A 117 -13.09 -7.82 6.08
CA ILE A 117 -12.57 -8.08 4.72
C ILE A 117 -11.34 -8.99 4.73
N ASP A 118 -10.51 -8.94 5.77
CA ASP A 118 -9.31 -9.78 5.91
C ASP A 118 -9.62 -11.23 6.39
N LEU A 119 -10.85 -11.54 6.82
CA LEU A 119 -11.24 -12.91 7.16
C LEU A 119 -11.09 -13.84 5.95
N PRO A 120 -10.62 -15.10 6.12
CA PRO A 120 -10.25 -15.97 5.01
C PRO A 120 -11.32 -16.13 3.93
N VAL A 121 -12.57 -16.38 4.32
CA VAL A 121 -13.69 -16.55 3.39
C VAL A 121 -14.07 -15.23 2.73
N VAL A 122 -14.22 -14.16 3.53
CA VAL A 122 -14.59 -12.82 3.04
C VAL A 122 -13.50 -12.27 2.12
N ARG A 123 -12.24 -12.55 2.41
CA ARG A 123 -11.09 -12.15 1.59
C ARG A 123 -11.15 -12.77 0.19
N LEU A 124 -11.55 -14.02 0.04
CA LEU A 124 -11.72 -14.64 -1.28
C LEU A 124 -12.82 -13.94 -2.08
N ILE A 125 -13.96 -13.71 -1.45
CA ILE A 125 -15.12 -13.04 -2.08
C ILE A 125 -14.76 -11.60 -2.43
N SER A 126 -14.21 -10.83 -1.49
CA SER A 126 -13.83 -9.43 -1.71
C SER A 126 -12.75 -9.28 -2.79
N SER A 127 -11.80 -10.24 -2.87
CA SER A 127 -10.80 -10.27 -3.93
C SER A 127 -11.42 -10.54 -5.31
N ALA A 128 -12.37 -11.44 -5.40
CA ALA A 128 -13.09 -11.73 -6.65
C ALA A 128 -13.92 -10.51 -7.10
N ILE A 129 -14.68 -9.90 -6.19
CA ILE A 129 -15.46 -8.68 -6.44
C ILE A 129 -14.54 -7.54 -6.86
N TYR A 130 -13.43 -7.31 -6.14
CA TYR A 130 -12.47 -6.28 -6.49
C TYR A 130 -11.91 -6.45 -7.90
N LYS A 131 -11.50 -7.67 -8.28
CA LYS A 131 -11.00 -7.97 -9.63
C LYS A 131 -12.05 -7.72 -10.70
N LEU A 132 -13.31 -8.06 -10.44
CA LEU A 132 -14.41 -7.80 -11.36
C LEU A 132 -14.61 -6.30 -11.55
N ILE A 133 -14.63 -5.52 -10.47
CA ILE A 133 -14.73 -4.06 -10.51
C ILE A 133 -13.52 -3.45 -11.23
N ALA A 134 -12.31 -3.85 -10.88
CA ALA A 134 -11.07 -3.35 -11.48
C ALA A 134 -11.01 -3.61 -13.00
N LYS A 135 -11.49 -4.76 -13.44
CA LYS A 135 -11.58 -5.12 -14.87
C LYS A 135 -12.61 -4.26 -15.62
N ASN A 136 -13.71 -3.89 -14.96
CA ASN A 136 -14.81 -3.17 -15.59
C ASN A 136 -14.87 -1.67 -15.23
N ARG A 137 -13.88 -1.16 -14.49
CA ARG A 137 -13.91 0.21 -13.94
C ARG A 137 -14.06 1.32 -15.00
N GLN A 138 -13.64 1.09 -16.23
CA GLN A 138 -13.80 2.04 -17.33
C GLN A 138 -15.26 2.15 -17.83
N HIS A 139 -16.08 1.13 -17.57
CA HIS A 139 -17.49 1.08 -17.92
C HIS A 139 -18.41 1.49 -16.77
N LEU A 140 -17.85 1.68 -15.55
CA LEU A 140 -18.63 2.09 -14.40
C LEU A 140 -18.95 3.59 -14.43
N PRO A 141 -20.07 4.05 -13.83
CA PRO A 141 -20.44 5.45 -13.78
C PRO A 141 -19.29 6.31 -13.22
N GLY A 142 -18.82 7.24 -14.04
CA GLY A 142 -17.62 8.03 -13.78
C GLY A 142 -16.37 7.57 -14.53
N GLY A 143 -16.46 6.50 -15.32
CA GLY A 143 -15.34 5.92 -16.06
C GLY A 143 -15.01 6.56 -17.39
N THR A 144 -15.45 7.78 -17.69
CA THR A 144 -14.98 8.50 -18.88
C THR A 144 -13.56 9.02 -18.65
N ALA A 145 -12.69 8.75 -19.60
CA ALA A 145 -11.38 9.34 -19.70
C ALA A 145 -11.50 10.87 -19.62
N ALA A 146 -10.64 11.51 -18.84
CA ALA A 146 -10.55 12.94 -18.63
C ALA A 146 -11.28 13.44 -17.38
N CYS A 147 -10.77 13.08 -16.22
CA CYS A 147 -10.55 14.13 -15.25
C CYS A 147 -9.09 14.50 -15.38
N ALA A 148 -8.82 15.46 -16.27
CA ALA A 148 -7.67 16.31 -16.12
C ALA A 148 -7.59 16.66 -14.63
N LEU A 149 -6.45 16.41 -14.05
CA LEU A 149 -6.07 16.96 -12.76
C LEU A 149 -6.24 18.45 -12.92
N ASP A 150 -7.34 19.01 -12.38
CA ASP A 150 -7.43 20.44 -12.21
C ASP A 150 -6.23 20.84 -11.37
N GLU A 151 -5.32 21.54 -12.04
CA GLU A 151 -4.21 22.24 -11.45
C GLU A 151 -4.82 23.29 -10.52
N HIS A 152 -4.86 22.96 -9.25
CA HIS A 152 -4.92 24.00 -8.23
C HIS A 152 -3.52 24.14 -7.67
N GLU A 153 -2.86 25.21 -8.16
CA GLU A 153 -1.73 25.88 -7.52
C GLU A 153 -1.98 26.11 -6.02
#